data_688c7408f7a800970256fcf61a253f01
#
_entry.id   688c7408f7a800970256fcf61a253f01
#
_cell.length_a   1.000
_cell.length_b   1.000
_cell.length_c   1.000
_cell.angle_alpha   90.00
_cell.angle_beta   90.00
_cell.angle_gamma   90.00
#
_symmetry.space_group_name_H-M   'P 1'
#
loop_
_entity.id
_entity.type
_entity.pdbx_description
1 polymer ?
#
loop_
_entity_poly.entity_id
_entity_poly.type
_entity_poly.pdbx_seq_one_letter_code
_entity_poly.pdbx_strand_id
1 'polypeptide(L)'
;MLQIPDCEINHNAIVVVGYNRIVSIKRLLKSLQEAYYASIAVPLVVSIDKSDCTELYDFVENFEWTHGNKYVIIQEKKRGLKEHIYRCGDLSKFFKSVTILEDDLYVSPFFPLWKTRSIPLQ
;
A
#
# COMPACT_ATOMS: atom_id res chain seq x y z
N MET A 1 -5.57 13.96 9.22
CA MET A 1 -4.54 13.99 8.18
C MET A 1 -3.47 12.95 8.47
N LEU A 2 -3.05 12.22 7.45
CA LEU A 2 -2.01 11.21 7.62
C LEU A 2 -0.67 11.86 7.88
N GLN A 3 0.04 11.36 8.89
CA GLN A 3 1.39 11.81 9.22
C GLN A 3 2.35 10.64 9.07
N ILE A 4 3.37 10.82 8.23
CA ILE A 4 4.38 9.80 8.01
C ILE A 4 5.69 10.28 8.65
N PRO A 5 6.25 9.51 9.60
CA PRO A 5 7.47 9.92 10.28
C PRO A 5 8.65 10.05 9.33
N ASP A 6 9.59 10.94 9.68
CA ASP A 6 10.78 11.17 8.87
C ASP A 6 11.65 9.91 8.72
N CYS A 7 11.60 8.99 9.69
CA CYS A 7 12.40 7.77 9.62
C CYS A 7 12.03 6.87 8.44
N GLU A 8 10.85 7.07 7.84
CA GLU A 8 10.44 6.27 6.69
C GLU A 8 11.18 6.64 5.40
N ILE A 9 11.90 7.76 5.38
CA ILE A 9 12.61 8.20 4.17
C ILE A 9 13.65 7.18 3.68
N ASN A 10 14.08 6.28 4.54
CA ASN A 10 15.06 5.24 4.20
C ASN A 10 14.42 3.93 3.79
N HIS A 11 13.10 3.83 3.78
CA HIS A 11 12.39 2.59 3.52
C HIS A 11 11.70 2.60 2.15
N ASN A 12 11.66 1.42 1.52
CA ASN A 12 10.90 1.21 0.29
C ASN A 12 9.50 0.80 0.69
N ALA A 13 8.50 1.60 0.34
CA ALA A 13 7.13 1.36 0.74
C ALA A 13 6.34 0.63 -0.34
N ILE A 14 5.36 -0.14 0.10
CA ILE A 14 4.35 -0.72 -0.78
C ILE A 14 3.08 0.08 -0.59
N VAL A 15 2.49 0.55 -1.67
CA VAL A 15 1.23 1.30 -1.64
C VAL A 15 0.17 0.48 -2.36
N VAL A 16 -0.86 0.09 -1.63
CA VAL A 16 -1.99 -0.65 -2.20
C VAL A 16 -3.14 0.33 -2.43
N VAL A 17 -3.66 0.33 -3.65
CA VAL A 17 -4.75 1.22 -4.05
C VAL A 17 -6.00 0.40 -4.25
N GLY A 18 -7.09 0.77 -3.58
CA GLY A 18 -8.37 0.08 -3.70
C GLY A 18 -9.54 1.03 -3.73
N TYR A 19 -10.71 0.49 -4.07
CA TYR A 19 -11.94 1.26 -4.11
C TYR A 19 -13.08 0.52 -3.40
N ASN A 20 -13.59 -0.58 -3.96
CA ASN A 20 -14.73 -1.30 -3.37
C ASN A 20 -14.69 -2.82 -3.57
N ARG A 21 -13.54 -3.38 -3.94
CA ARG A 21 -13.39 -4.81 -4.18
C ARG A 21 -12.78 -5.49 -2.97
N ILE A 22 -13.61 -5.79 -1.97
CA ILE A 22 -13.10 -6.33 -0.72
C ILE A 22 -12.42 -7.68 -0.88
N VAL A 23 -12.96 -8.57 -1.74
CA VAL A 23 -12.36 -9.88 -1.95
C VAL A 23 -10.97 -9.74 -2.58
N SER A 24 -10.84 -8.87 -3.58
CA SER A 24 -9.57 -8.65 -4.26
C SER A 24 -8.52 -8.07 -3.31
N ILE A 25 -8.90 -7.07 -2.52
CA ILE A 25 -7.94 -6.41 -1.63
C ILE A 25 -7.52 -7.35 -0.49
N LYS A 26 -8.44 -8.16 0.02
CA LYS A 26 -8.08 -9.17 1.02
C LYS A 26 -7.04 -10.14 0.48
N ARG A 27 -7.24 -10.59 -0.75
CA ARG A 27 -6.30 -11.52 -1.40
C ARG A 27 -4.93 -10.87 -1.58
N LEU A 28 -4.90 -9.63 -2.07
CA LEU A 28 -3.63 -8.93 -2.27
C LEU A 28 -2.91 -8.71 -0.95
N LEU A 29 -3.60 -8.19 0.05
CA LEU A 29 -2.98 -7.92 1.35
C LEU A 29 -2.47 -9.18 2.01
N LYS A 30 -3.22 -10.28 1.89
CA LYS A 30 -2.78 -11.57 2.42
C LYS A 30 -1.50 -12.03 1.71
N SER A 31 -1.45 -11.93 0.38
CA SER A 31 -0.26 -12.34 -0.36
C SER A 31 0.95 -11.49 -0.01
N LEU A 32 0.75 -10.19 0.21
CA LEU A 32 1.83 -9.30 0.64
C LEU A 32 2.33 -9.66 2.05
N GLN A 33 1.42 -9.94 2.97
CA GLN A 33 1.79 -10.30 4.34
C GLN A 33 2.59 -11.60 4.38
N GLU A 34 2.28 -12.54 3.49
CA GLU A 34 2.93 -13.86 3.45
C GLU A 34 4.21 -13.87 2.61
N ALA A 35 4.54 -12.77 1.95
CA ALA A 35 5.73 -12.70 1.12
C ALA A 35 6.98 -12.59 1.98
N TYR A 36 8.14 -12.87 1.38
CA TYR A 36 9.41 -12.88 2.07
C TYR A 36 10.13 -11.54 1.88
N TYR A 37 10.49 -10.87 2.98
CA TYR A 37 11.11 -9.55 2.94
C TYR A 37 12.56 -9.54 3.45
N ALA A 38 13.15 -10.70 3.72
CA ALA A 38 14.55 -10.81 4.11
C ALA A 38 14.90 -9.92 5.33
N SER A 39 13.98 -9.80 6.28
CA SER A 39 14.13 -8.99 7.49
C SER A 39 14.27 -7.48 7.22
N ILE A 40 13.95 -7.03 6.01
CA ILE A 40 13.95 -5.60 5.69
C ILE A 40 12.63 -4.99 6.14
N ALA A 41 12.69 -3.82 6.78
CA ALA A 41 11.48 -3.11 7.14
C ALA A 41 10.82 -2.53 5.89
N VAL A 42 9.54 -2.86 5.68
CA VAL A 42 8.78 -2.42 4.52
C VAL A 42 7.47 -1.80 5.00
N PRO A 43 7.35 -0.47 4.97
CA PRO A 43 6.08 0.16 5.32
C PRO A 43 5.00 -0.15 4.30
N LEU A 44 3.77 -0.28 4.77
CA LEU A 44 2.61 -0.52 3.92
C LEU A 44 1.67 0.66 4.02
N VAL A 45 1.31 1.23 2.88
CA VAL A 45 0.28 2.25 2.80
C VAL A 45 -0.91 1.65 2.06
N VAL A 46 -2.08 1.67 2.68
CA VAL A 46 -3.31 1.23 2.02
C VAL A 46 -4.16 2.46 1.78
N SER A 47 -4.33 2.82 0.51
CA SER A 47 -5.08 4.00 0.12
C SER A 47 -6.37 3.58 -0.57
N ILE A 48 -7.51 3.94 0.02
CA ILE A 48 -8.83 3.51 -0.45
C ILE A 48 -9.59 4.72 -0.96
N ASP A 49 -10.09 4.62 -2.19
CA ASP A 49 -10.92 5.66 -2.76
C ASP A 49 -12.29 5.68 -2.06
N LYS A 50 -12.97 6.81 -2.11
CA LYS A 50 -14.26 6.99 -1.45
C LYS A 50 -15.31 6.10 -2.09
N SER A 51 -15.99 5.29 -1.26
CA SER A 51 -17.10 4.43 -1.68
C SER A 51 -18.04 4.21 -0.51
N ASP A 52 -19.10 3.45 -0.74
CA ASP A 52 -20.02 3.07 0.33
C ASP A 52 -19.62 1.76 1.00
N CYS A 53 -18.46 1.20 0.67
CA CYS A 53 -18.04 -0.09 1.18
C CYS A 53 -17.37 0.03 2.55
N THR A 54 -18.18 0.21 3.59
CA THR A 54 -17.66 0.35 4.97
C THR A 54 -16.96 -0.92 5.45
N GLU A 55 -17.37 -2.09 4.94
CA GLU A 55 -16.71 -3.34 5.28
C GLU A 55 -15.24 -3.32 4.84
N LEU A 56 -14.97 -2.73 3.69
CA LEU A 56 -13.58 -2.60 3.21
C LEU A 56 -12.78 -1.68 4.12
N TYR A 57 -13.36 -0.56 4.54
CA TYR A 57 -12.68 0.35 5.45
C TYR A 57 -12.33 -0.35 6.76
N ASP A 58 -13.29 -1.08 7.34
CA ASP A 58 -13.06 -1.80 8.58
C ASP A 58 -11.97 -2.85 8.42
N PHE A 59 -11.98 -3.57 7.28
CA PHE A 59 -10.96 -4.58 7.05
C PHE A 59 -9.57 -3.98 7.01
N VAL A 60 -9.36 -2.89 6.24
CA VAL A 60 -8.01 -2.34 6.11
C VAL A 60 -7.54 -1.68 7.42
N GLU A 61 -8.45 -1.09 8.19
CA GLU A 61 -8.08 -0.51 9.48
C GLU A 61 -7.62 -1.59 10.46
N ASN A 62 -8.20 -2.77 10.41
CA ASN A 62 -7.90 -3.86 11.34
C ASN A 62 -6.85 -4.84 10.80
N PHE A 63 -6.43 -4.71 9.55
CA PHE A 63 -5.44 -5.60 8.97
C PHE A 63 -4.10 -5.45 9.68
N GLU A 64 -3.49 -6.58 10.08
CA GLU A 64 -2.19 -6.56 10.75
C GLU A 64 -1.07 -6.73 9.74
N TRP A 65 -0.18 -5.74 9.70
CA TRP A 65 1.02 -5.76 8.87
C TRP A 65 2.23 -5.92 9.79
N THR A 66 3.01 -6.99 9.60
CA THR A 66 4.11 -7.31 10.50
C THR A 66 5.49 -6.97 9.96
N HIS A 67 5.58 -6.48 8.72
CA HIS A 67 6.86 -6.22 8.08
C HIS A 67 7.32 -4.76 8.18
N GLY A 68 6.54 -3.93 8.82
CA GLY A 68 6.85 -2.52 9.01
C GLY A 68 5.64 -1.78 9.52
N ASN A 69 5.67 -0.46 9.45
CA ASN A 69 4.53 0.36 9.85
C ASN A 69 3.44 0.32 8.79
N LYS A 70 2.19 0.41 9.22
CA LYS A 70 1.04 0.46 8.33
C LYS A 70 0.39 1.83 8.41
N TYR A 71 0.04 2.39 7.25
CA TYR A 71 -0.67 3.66 7.14
C TYR A 71 -1.90 3.46 6.28
N VAL A 72 -3.04 3.98 6.73
CA VAL A 72 -4.30 3.87 5.99
C VAL A 72 -4.76 5.26 5.60
N ILE A 73 -5.07 5.43 4.32
CA ILE A 73 -5.60 6.67 3.77
C ILE A 73 -6.96 6.36 3.15
N ILE A 74 -8.01 7.03 3.63
CA ILE A 74 -9.33 6.92 3.02
C ILE A 74 -9.62 8.28 2.41
N GLN A 75 -9.83 8.31 1.09
CA GLN A 75 -10.03 9.55 0.37
C GLN A 75 -11.33 10.23 0.80
N GLU A 76 -11.31 11.55 0.89
CA GLU A 76 -12.49 12.32 1.31
C GLU A 76 -13.59 12.33 0.26
N LYS A 77 -13.22 12.15 -1.01
CA LYS A 77 -14.17 12.07 -2.12
C LYS A 77 -13.64 11.09 -3.15
N LYS A 78 -14.53 10.58 -4.00
CA LYS A 78 -14.14 9.65 -5.05
C LYS A 78 -13.22 10.34 -6.05
N ARG A 79 -12.04 9.75 -6.30
CA ARG A 79 -11.05 10.28 -7.23
C ARG A 79 -11.10 9.61 -8.60
N GLY A 80 -11.47 8.32 -8.63
CA GLY A 80 -11.26 7.48 -9.80
C GLY A 80 -9.83 6.95 -9.82
N LEU A 81 -9.63 5.83 -10.51
CA LEU A 81 -8.36 5.10 -10.44
C LEU A 81 -7.17 5.95 -10.88
N LYS A 82 -7.29 6.65 -11.98
CA LYS A 82 -6.17 7.42 -12.53
C LYS A 82 -5.70 8.51 -11.57
N GLU A 83 -6.61 9.32 -11.06
CA GLU A 83 -6.23 10.38 -10.13
C GLU A 83 -5.76 9.80 -8.80
N HIS A 84 -6.39 8.70 -8.35
CA HIS A 84 -6.00 8.05 -7.10
C HIS A 84 -4.55 7.59 -7.17
N ILE A 85 -4.17 6.92 -8.26
CA ILE A 85 -2.78 6.48 -8.45
C ILE A 85 -1.84 7.68 -8.54
N TYR A 86 -2.24 8.72 -9.25
CA TYR A 86 -1.43 9.93 -9.36
C TYR A 86 -1.15 10.54 -7.99
N ARG A 87 -2.17 10.61 -7.13
CA ARG A 87 -2.02 11.16 -5.78
C ARG A 87 -1.13 10.28 -4.91
N CYS A 88 -1.20 8.97 -5.09
CA CYS A 88 -0.33 8.05 -4.36
C CYS A 88 1.13 8.24 -4.74
N GLY A 89 1.40 8.71 -5.95
CA GLY A 89 2.77 9.01 -6.36
C GLY A 89 3.42 10.09 -5.50
N ASP A 90 2.64 11.01 -4.94
CA ASP A 90 3.17 12.05 -4.06
C ASP A 90 3.75 11.48 -2.77
N LEU A 91 3.40 10.25 -2.41
CA LEU A 91 3.96 9.60 -1.23
C LEU A 91 5.46 9.34 -1.37
N SER A 92 5.98 9.35 -2.59
CA SER A 92 7.40 9.11 -2.83
C SER A 92 8.31 10.09 -2.08
N LYS A 93 7.80 11.26 -1.71
CA LYS A 93 8.59 12.23 -0.94
C LYS A 93 8.81 11.82 0.52
N PHE A 94 8.03 10.85 1.03
CA PHE A 94 8.15 10.38 2.40
C PHE A 94 8.96 9.10 2.53
N PHE A 95 9.21 8.40 1.42
CA PHE A 95 9.87 7.11 1.42
C PHE A 95 11.03 7.13 0.43
N LYS A 96 11.93 6.15 0.56
CA LYS A 96 13.02 5.98 -0.40
C LYS A 96 12.46 5.67 -1.79
N SER A 97 11.45 4.82 -1.84
CA SER A 97 10.71 4.52 -3.07
C SER A 97 9.32 4.04 -2.70
N VAL A 98 8.39 4.10 -3.65
CA VAL A 98 7.07 3.50 -3.46
C VAL A 98 6.79 2.59 -4.64
N THR A 99 6.15 1.46 -4.34
CA THR A 99 5.66 0.52 -5.35
C THR A 99 4.15 0.52 -5.23
N ILE A 100 3.45 0.96 -6.27
CA ILE A 100 1.99 1.07 -6.24
C ILE A 100 1.38 -0.18 -6.87
N LEU A 101 0.50 -0.83 -6.12
CA LEU A 101 -0.18 -2.04 -6.55
C LEU A 101 -1.69 -1.81 -6.53
N GLU A 102 -2.35 -2.23 -7.58
CA GLU A 102 -3.82 -2.22 -7.63
C GLU A 102 -4.37 -3.47 -6.95
N ASP A 103 -5.60 -3.38 -6.47
CA ASP A 103 -6.22 -4.42 -5.65
C ASP A 103 -6.45 -5.75 -6.36
N ASP A 104 -6.44 -5.78 -7.69
CA ASP A 104 -6.65 -7.01 -8.46
C ASP A 104 -5.36 -7.80 -8.71
N LEU A 105 -4.23 -7.35 -8.18
CA LEU A 105 -2.96 -8.04 -8.36
C LEU A 105 -2.79 -9.16 -7.33
N TYR A 106 -1.88 -10.07 -7.66
CA TYR A 106 -1.44 -11.14 -6.78
C TYR A 106 0.08 -11.21 -6.86
N VAL A 107 0.76 -11.19 -5.72
CA VAL A 107 2.22 -11.13 -5.72
C VAL A 107 2.84 -12.49 -5.38
N SER A 108 3.99 -12.76 -5.99
CA SER A 108 4.79 -13.93 -5.67
C SER A 108 5.39 -13.79 -4.26
N PRO A 109 5.62 -14.90 -3.54
CA PRO A 109 6.33 -14.84 -2.27
C PRO A 109 7.70 -14.19 -2.36
N PHE A 110 8.32 -14.18 -3.54
CA PHE A 110 9.64 -13.57 -3.75
C PHE A 110 9.56 -12.15 -4.29
N PHE A 111 8.35 -11.58 -4.41
CA PHE A 111 8.14 -10.23 -4.90
C PHE A 111 9.04 -9.19 -4.21
N PRO A 112 9.15 -9.17 -2.86
CA PRO A 112 9.96 -8.14 -2.21
C PRO A 112 11.44 -8.21 -2.57
N LEU A 113 12.00 -9.42 -2.72
CA LEU A 113 13.39 -9.55 -3.12
C LEU A 113 13.63 -8.94 -4.49
N TRP A 114 12.69 -9.17 -5.39
CA TRP A 114 12.74 -8.58 -6.72
C TRP A 114 12.60 -7.05 -6.64
N LYS A 115 11.68 -6.55 -5.81
CA LYS A 115 11.40 -5.12 -5.70
C LYS A 115 12.46 -4.34 -4.95
N THR A 116 13.21 -4.97 -4.05
CA THR A 116 14.26 -4.26 -3.32
C THR A 116 15.34 -3.73 -4.25
N ARG A 117 15.40 -4.23 -5.48
CA ARG A 117 16.33 -3.75 -6.49
C ARG A 117 15.65 -2.85 -7.52
N SER A 118 14.39 -2.52 -7.30
CA SER A 118 13.66 -1.69 -8.25
C SER A 118 14.08 -0.23 -8.13
N ILE A 119 13.77 0.51 -9.18
CA ILE A 119 14.07 1.92 -9.25
C ILE A 119 12.98 2.69 -8.51
N PRO A 120 13.34 3.75 -7.75
CA PRO A 120 12.33 4.61 -7.13
C PRO A 120 11.37 5.18 -8.16
N LEU A 121 10.14 5.44 -7.73
CA LEU A 121 9.17 6.08 -8.59
C LEU A 121 9.63 7.48 -9.00
N GLN A 122 9.43 7.75 -10.25
CA GLN A 122 9.78 9.05 -10.82
C GLN A 122 8.64 10.03 -10.66
#